data_f81aa70573c17f4551ba1c53883c7226
#
_entry.id   f81aa70573c17f4551ba1c53883c7226
#
_cell.length_a   1.000
_cell.length_b   1.000
_cell.length_c   1.000
_cell.angle_alpha   90.00
_cell.angle_beta   90.00
_cell.angle_gamma   90.00
#
_symmetry.space_group_name_H-M   'P 1'
#
loop_
_entity.id
_entity.type
_entity.pdbx_description
1 polymer ?
#
loop_
_entity_poly.entity_id
_entity_poly.type
_entity_poly.pdbx_seq_one_letter_code
_entity_poly.pdbx_strand_id
1 'polypeptide(L)'
;AGIYTEATLPYDEIAKKLANDTLNAVKLTFTNYKQDNQEYKFSMSAPQTVLLVRQKDMESFFVNNELADNVTSFVATHNSVETNQYTFKNIARLVSTCINEKKAAKQKAKEAAGAAWDEAAWEDEWKKVTISSGLEIARLLQKLQEL
;
A
#
# COMPACT_ATOMS: atom_id res chain seq x y z
N ALA A 1 -13.32 14.82 -0.57
CA ALA A 1 -11.95 14.47 -0.88
C ALA A 1 -11.04 14.89 0.26
N GLY A 2 -9.88 14.28 0.41
CA GLY A 2 -8.93 14.60 1.47
C GLY A 2 -8.89 13.61 2.62
N ILE A 3 -9.73 12.58 2.62
CA ILE A 3 -9.66 11.48 3.59
C ILE A 3 -9.16 10.23 2.86
N TYR A 4 -8.13 9.60 3.43
CA TYR A 4 -7.59 8.35 2.93
C TYR A 4 -7.27 7.41 4.09
N THR A 5 -7.16 6.15 3.82
CA THR A 5 -6.78 5.12 4.79
C THR A 5 -5.33 4.75 4.60
N GLU A 6 -4.56 4.78 5.67
CA GLU A 6 -3.20 4.25 5.69
C GLU A 6 -3.20 2.81 6.19
N ALA A 7 -2.42 1.98 5.52
CA ALA A 7 -2.19 0.61 5.93
C ALA A 7 -0.70 0.28 5.86
N THR A 8 -0.18 -0.41 6.86
CA THR A 8 1.20 -0.86 6.88
C THR A 8 1.26 -2.34 6.55
N LEU A 9 2.00 -2.70 5.51
CA LEU A 9 2.23 -4.09 5.14
C LEU A 9 3.48 -4.64 5.84
N PRO A 10 3.38 -5.81 6.51
CA PRO A 10 4.51 -6.44 7.18
C PRO A 10 5.40 -7.21 6.18
N TYR A 11 5.92 -6.54 5.16
CA TYR A 11 6.70 -7.19 4.11
C TYR A 11 8.01 -7.81 4.61
N ASP A 12 8.57 -7.31 5.71
CA ASP A 12 9.75 -7.92 6.35
C ASP A 12 9.45 -9.30 6.94
N GLU A 13 8.32 -9.45 7.59
CA GLU A 13 7.87 -10.74 8.12
C GLU A 13 7.55 -11.71 7.01
N ILE A 14 6.94 -11.22 5.94
CA ILE A 14 6.68 -12.00 4.73
C ILE A 14 8.00 -12.47 4.12
N ALA A 15 8.99 -11.59 3.98
CA ALA A 15 10.30 -11.93 3.45
C ALA A 15 11.02 -12.98 4.30
N LYS A 16 10.94 -12.89 5.62
CA LYS A 16 11.54 -13.88 6.53
C LYS A 16 10.89 -15.25 6.41
N LYS A 17 9.58 -15.31 6.23
CA LYS A 17 8.84 -16.57 6.05
C LYS A 17 9.08 -17.22 4.69
N LEU A 18 9.31 -16.42 3.66
CA LEU A 18 9.59 -16.92 2.31
C LEU A 18 10.98 -17.54 2.17
N ALA A 19 11.94 -17.12 3.00
CA ALA A 19 13.35 -17.52 2.89
C ALA A 19 13.88 -17.35 1.45
N ASN A 20 13.97 -18.45 0.69
CA ASN A 20 14.41 -18.46 -0.70
C ASN A 20 13.26 -18.68 -1.69
N ASP A 21 12.03 -18.76 -1.21
CA ASP A 21 10.88 -19.00 -2.07
C ASP A 21 10.45 -17.73 -2.82
N THR A 22 9.81 -17.94 -3.95
CA THR A 22 9.28 -16.84 -4.77
C THR A 22 7.84 -16.54 -4.38
N LEU A 23 7.52 -15.27 -4.22
CA LEU A 23 6.17 -14.82 -3.93
C LEU A 23 5.32 -14.79 -5.20
N ASN A 24 4.36 -15.69 -5.30
CA ASN A 24 3.50 -15.81 -6.48
C ASN A 24 2.22 -14.96 -6.40
N ALA A 25 1.61 -14.89 -5.22
CA ALA A 25 0.39 -14.12 -5.03
C ALA A 25 0.27 -13.58 -3.61
N VAL A 26 -0.21 -12.36 -3.49
CA VAL A 26 -0.61 -11.73 -2.23
C VAL A 26 -1.98 -11.12 -2.43
N LYS A 27 -2.94 -11.54 -1.63
CA LYS A 27 -4.29 -10.99 -1.62
C LYS A 27 -4.46 -10.05 -0.45
N LEU A 28 -4.99 -8.88 -0.71
CA LEU A 28 -5.30 -7.89 0.31
C LEU A 28 -6.77 -7.48 0.20
N THR A 29 -7.50 -7.60 1.30
CA THR A 29 -8.92 -7.25 1.35
C THR A 29 -9.16 -6.21 2.43
N PHE A 30 -9.87 -5.16 2.07
CA PHE A 30 -10.36 -4.14 3.00
C PHE A 30 -11.86 -4.24 3.11
N THR A 31 -12.35 -4.32 4.33
CA THR A 31 -13.79 -4.25 4.62
C THR A 31 -14.16 -2.82 4.97
N ASN A 32 -15.10 -2.25 4.23
CA ASN A 32 -15.57 -0.91 4.51
C ASN A 32 -16.40 -0.87 5.79
N TYR A 33 -16.37 0.26 6.47
CA TYR A 33 -17.19 0.47 7.65
C TYR A 33 -18.68 0.48 7.27
N LYS A 34 -19.47 -0.30 8.01
CA LYS A 34 -20.91 -0.34 7.81
C LYS A 34 -21.52 0.87 8.51
N GLN A 35 -22.00 1.83 7.72
CA GLN A 35 -22.73 2.97 8.25
C GLN A 35 -24.19 2.59 8.46
N ASP A 36 -24.67 2.81 9.67
CA ASP A 36 -26.11 2.74 9.94
C ASP A 36 -26.75 4.07 9.52
N ASN A 37 -27.37 4.06 8.35
CA ASN A 37 -27.85 5.27 7.66
C ASN A 37 -29.18 5.80 8.20
N GLN A 38 -29.73 5.23 9.26
CA GLN A 38 -31.07 5.59 9.74
C GLN A 38 -31.14 6.96 10.40
N GLU A 39 -30.02 7.51 10.86
CA GLU A 39 -30.01 8.77 11.60
C GLU A 39 -29.57 9.99 10.76
N TYR A 40 -29.07 9.81 9.55
CA TYR A 40 -28.50 10.92 8.76
C TYR A 40 -29.23 11.14 7.45
N LYS A 41 -29.62 12.37 7.23
CA LYS A 41 -30.29 12.81 5.99
C LYS A 41 -29.39 12.72 4.76
N PHE A 42 -28.07 12.71 4.97
CA PHE A 42 -27.06 12.61 3.94
C PHE A 42 -26.03 11.55 4.32
N SER A 43 -26.09 10.39 3.69
CA SER A 43 -25.08 9.35 3.82
C SER A 43 -24.16 9.32 2.61
N MET A 44 -22.87 9.16 2.85
CA MET A 44 -21.92 8.92 1.77
C MET A 44 -21.98 7.44 1.38
N SER A 45 -22.29 7.18 0.12
CA SER A 45 -22.16 5.82 -0.42
C SER A 45 -20.70 5.36 -0.44
N ALA A 46 -20.51 4.06 -0.31
CA ALA A 46 -19.17 3.47 -0.49
C ALA A 46 -18.63 3.80 -1.90
N PRO A 47 -17.38 4.24 -2.03
CA PRO A 47 -16.81 4.46 -3.34
C PRO A 47 -16.77 3.16 -4.14
N GLN A 48 -17.07 3.25 -5.42
CA GLN A 48 -17.13 2.08 -6.29
C GLN A 48 -15.75 1.51 -6.61
N THR A 49 -14.75 2.38 -6.63
CA THR A 49 -13.36 2.02 -6.92
C THR A 49 -12.44 2.68 -5.91
N VAL A 50 -11.41 1.97 -5.48
CA VAL A 50 -10.34 2.50 -4.62
C VAL A 50 -8.98 2.27 -5.25
N LEU A 51 -8.06 3.18 -5.00
CA LEU A 51 -6.66 3.11 -5.42
C LEU A 51 -5.79 2.73 -4.23
N LEU A 52 -4.93 1.75 -4.42
CA LEU A 52 -3.82 1.43 -3.52
C LEU A 52 -2.54 1.98 -4.14
N VAL A 53 -1.86 2.86 -3.43
CA VAL A 53 -0.59 3.45 -3.84
C VAL A 53 0.32 3.59 -2.62
N ARG A 54 1.63 3.47 -2.82
CA ARG A 54 2.58 3.69 -1.73
C ARG A 54 2.61 5.17 -1.36
N GLN A 55 2.74 5.47 -0.07
CA GLN A 55 2.79 6.85 0.43
C GLN A 55 3.86 7.69 -0.28
N LYS A 56 5.04 7.13 -0.46
CA LYS A 56 6.15 7.83 -1.14
C LYS A 56 5.89 8.15 -2.61
N ASP A 57 5.01 7.41 -3.27
CA ASP A 57 4.69 7.56 -4.69
C ASP A 57 3.40 8.37 -4.91
N MET A 58 2.64 8.65 -3.86
CA MET A 58 1.32 9.26 -3.95
C MET A 58 1.35 10.64 -4.61
N GLU A 59 2.28 11.49 -4.21
CA GLU A 59 2.40 12.83 -4.77
C GLU A 59 2.73 12.78 -6.26
N SER A 60 3.73 12.01 -6.65
CA SER A 60 4.13 11.89 -8.06
C SER A 60 3.03 11.24 -8.91
N PHE A 61 2.30 10.29 -8.36
CA PHE A 61 1.17 9.64 -9.03
C PHE A 61 0.11 10.65 -9.46
N PHE A 62 -0.28 11.56 -8.58
CA PHE A 62 -1.28 12.57 -8.88
C PHE A 62 -0.73 13.74 -9.69
N VAL A 63 0.48 14.20 -9.41
CA VAL A 63 1.12 15.31 -10.17
C VAL A 63 1.34 14.92 -11.63
N ASN A 64 1.76 13.69 -11.88
CA ASN A 64 2.05 13.18 -13.22
C ASN A 64 0.83 12.57 -13.93
N ASN A 65 -0.35 12.57 -13.29
CA ASN A 65 -1.56 11.93 -13.82
C ASN A 65 -1.31 10.46 -14.21
N GLU A 66 -0.59 9.73 -13.37
CA GLU A 66 -0.26 8.34 -13.64
C GLU A 66 -1.49 7.43 -13.56
N LEU A 67 -1.45 6.34 -14.29
CA LEU A 67 -2.44 5.26 -14.20
C LEU A 67 -1.89 4.13 -13.33
N ALA A 68 -2.78 3.33 -12.74
CA ALA A 68 -2.38 2.17 -11.97
C ALA A 68 -1.57 1.20 -12.84
N ASP A 69 -0.33 0.92 -12.42
CA ASP A 69 0.63 0.11 -13.18
C ASP A 69 0.64 -1.37 -12.77
N ASN A 70 -0.13 -1.75 -11.74
CA ASN A 70 -0.13 -3.08 -11.13
C ASN A 70 1.23 -3.56 -10.61
N VAL A 71 2.12 -2.64 -10.31
CA VAL A 71 3.41 -2.89 -9.67
C VAL A 71 3.53 -2.11 -8.36
N THR A 72 3.33 -0.79 -8.41
CA THR A 72 3.38 0.11 -7.25
C THR A 72 2.02 0.71 -6.92
N SER A 73 1.06 0.60 -7.82
CA SER A 73 -0.30 1.09 -7.68
C SER A 73 -1.31 0.08 -8.24
N PHE A 74 -2.42 -0.09 -7.54
CA PHE A 74 -3.45 -1.07 -7.86
C PHE A 74 -4.83 -0.46 -7.67
N VAL A 75 -5.80 -0.96 -8.44
CA VAL A 75 -7.19 -0.57 -8.35
C VAL A 75 -8.04 -1.75 -7.93
N ALA A 76 -8.97 -1.54 -7.03
CA ALA A 76 -9.98 -2.53 -6.66
C ALA A 76 -11.37 -1.92 -6.71
N THR A 77 -12.34 -2.72 -7.09
CA THR A 77 -13.75 -2.33 -7.13
C THR A 77 -14.49 -2.87 -5.90
N HIS A 78 -15.55 -2.18 -5.53
CA HIS A 78 -16.46 -2.64 -4.47
C HIS A 78 -17.12 -3.97 -4.87
N ASN A 79 -16.97 -5.00 -4.05
CA ASN A 79 -17.42 -6.34 -4.42
C ASN A 79 -18.95 -6.45 -4.44
N SER A 80 -19.59 -6.12 -3.33
CA SER A 80 -21.04 -6.10 -3.22
C SER A 80 -21.49 -5.31 -2.01
N VAL A 81 -22.75 -4.94 -1.99
CA VAL A 81 -23.36 -4.27 -0.83
C VAL A 81 -23.35 -5.18 0.42
N GLU A 82 -23.47 -6.50 0.21
CA GLU A 82 -23.49 -7.47 1.31
C GLU A 82 -22.14 -7.63 1.98
N THR A 83 -21.10 -7.85 1.20
CA THR A 83 -19.74 -8.04 1.73
C THR A 83 -19.04 -6.73 2.06
N ASN A 84 -19.38 -5.66 1.36
CA ASN A 84 -18.84 -4.30 1.57
C ASN A 84 -17.32 -4.28 1.59
N GLN A 85 -16.68 -4.98 0.65
CA GLN A 85 -15.26 -5.22 0.59
C GLN A 85 -14.62 -4.74 -0.70
N TYR A 86 -13.33 -4.39 -0.58
CA TYR A 86 -12.44 -4.13 -1.70
C TYR A 86 -11.33 -5.16 -1.66
N THR A 87 -11.18 -5.94 -2.73
CA THR A 87 -10.17 -6.99 -2.80
C THR A 87 -9.16 -6.70 -3.89
N PHE A 88 -7.90 -6.55 -3.49
CA PHE A 88 -6.76 -6.54 -4.38
C PHE A 88 -6.30 -8.00 -4.54
N LYS A 89 -6.58 -8.60 -5.67
CA LYS A 89 -6.41 -10.04 -5.89
C LYS A 89 -4.96 -10.50 -5.85
N ASN A 90 -4.05 -9.65 -6.34
CA ASN A 90 -2.64 -9.97 -6.33
C ASN A 90 -1.77 -8.71 -6.32
N ILE A 91 -1.20 -8.42 -5.17
CA ILE A 91 -0.22 -7.34 -4.97
C ILE A 91 1.21 -7.88 -4.76
N ALA A 92 1.49 -9.09 -5.23
CA ALA A 92 2.79 -9.73 -5.06
C ALA A 92 3.94 -8.90 -5.64
N ARG A 93 3.72 -8.20 -6.74
CA ARG A 93 4.72 -7.30 -7.34
C ARG A 93 5.07 -6.14 -6.42
N LEU A 94 4.09 -5.55 -5.74
CA LEU A 94 4.32 -4.48 -4.77
C LEU A 94 5.17 -4.99 -3.60
N VAL A 95 4.80 -6.12 -3.02
CA VAL A 95 5.55 -6.72 -1.90
C VAL A 95 6.97 -7.08 -2.33
N SER A 96 7.14 -7.70 -3.48
CA SER A 96 8.46 -8.03 -4.03
C SER A 96 9.31 -6.79 -4.29
N THR A 97 8.72 -5.73 -4.83
CA THR A 97 9.40 -4.45 -5.04
C THR A 97 9.87 -3.85 -3.73
N CYS A 98 9.03 -3.83 -2.69
CA CYS A 98 9.41 -3.34 -1.37
C CYS A 98 10.54 -4.16 -0.75
N ILE A 99 10.50 -5.48 -0.86
CA ILE A 99 11.55 -6.39 -0.37
C ILE A 99 12.87 -6.13 -1.10
N ASN A 100 12.83 -6.01 -2.42
CA ASN A 100 14.02 -5.78 -3.24
C ASN A 100 14.62 -4.40 -3.00
N GLU A 101 13.81 -3.37 -2.85
CA GLU A 101 14.26 -2.02 -2.49
C GLU A 101 14.96 -2.01 -1.14
N LYS A 102 14.42 -2.72 -0.14
CA LYS A 102 15.07 -2.86 1.15
C LYS A 102 16.42 -3.57 1.05
N LYS A 103 16.47 -4.69 0.33
CA LYS A 103 17.73 -5.44 0.10
C LYS A 103 18.79 -4.58 -0.56
N ALA A 104 18.41 -3.84 -1.59
CA ALA A 104 19.31 -2.94 -2.31
C ALA A 104 19.82 -1.80 -1.41
N ALA A 105 18.93 -1.18 -0.65
CA ALA A 105 19.28 -0.12 0.29
C ALA A 105 20.21 -0.64 1.40
N LYS A 106 19.96 -1.82 1.93
CA LYS A 106 20.80 -2.48 2.93
C LYS A 106 22.19 -2.76 2.39
N GLN A 107 22.29 -3.31 1.21
CA GLN A 107 23.57 -3.61 0.57
C GLN A 107 24.38 -2.34 0.35
N LYS A 108 23.76 -1.31 -0.18
CA LYS A 108 24.39 0.00 -0.41
C LYS A 108 24.88 0.65 0.90
N ALA A 109 24.07 0.59 1.94
CA ALA A 109 24.43 1.13 3.26
C ALA A 109 25.60 0.34 3.88
N LYS A 110 25.61 -0.98 3.73
CA LYS A 110 26.69 -1.85 4.20
C LYS A 110 28.00 -1.56 3.50
N GLU A 111 27.98 -1.37 2.19
CA GLU A 111 29.17 -1.00 1.41
C GLU A 111 29.72 0.38 1.80
N ALA A 112 28.84 1.34 2.05
CA ALA A 112 29.22 2.70 2.48
C ALA A 112 29.80 2.74 3.90
N ALA A 113 29.26 1.93 4.82
CA ALA A 113 29.70 1.89 6.22
C ALA A 113 31.00 1.09 6.43
N GLY A 114 31.27 0.10 5.60
CA GLY A 114 32.46 -0.76 5.70
C GLY A 114 32.56 -1.42 7.07
N ALA A 115 33.68 -1.20 7.78
CA ALA A 115 33.92 -1.76 9.10
C ALA A 115 33.01 -1.20 10.22
N ALA A 116 32.36 -0.06 10.00
CA ALA A 116 31.43 0.56 10.94
C ALA A 116 29.98 0.07 10.78
N TRP A 117 29.75 -0.97 9.99
CA TRP A 117 28.40 -1.51 9.74
C TRP A 117 27.76 -2.04 11.03
N ASP A 118 26.59 -1.52 11.37
CA ASP A 118 25.71 -1.99 12.44
C ASP A 118 24.34 -2.32 11.86
N GLU A 119 24.08 -3.60 11.69
CA GLU A 119 22.85 -4.11 11.10
C GLU A 119 21.62 -3.77 11.97
N ALA A 120 21.74 -3.88 13.27
CA ALA A 120 20.63 -3.62 14.19
C ALA A 120 20.22 -2.14 14.18
N ALA A 121 21.18 -1.23 14.19
CA ALA A 121 20.93 0.21 14.10
C ALA A 121 20.28 0.58 12.75
N TRP A 122 20.77 0.01 11.66
CA TRP A 122 20.20 0.24 10.34
C TRP A 122 18.76 -0.27 10.22
N GLU A 123 18.48 -1.47 10.74
CA GLU A 123 17.12 -2.05 10.74
C GLU A 123 16.14 -1.20 11.56
N ASP A 124 16.57 -0.67 12.71
CA ASP A 124 15.74 0.22 13.52
C ASP A 124 15.41 1.53 12.80
N GLU A 125 16.39 2.10 12.13
CA GLU A 125 16.20 3.31 11.32
C GLU A 125 15.28 3.05 10.13
N TRP A 126 15.45 1.93 9.44
CA TRP A 126 14.60 1.52 8.34
C TRP A 126 13.14 1.34 8.76
N LYS A 127 12.89 0.72 9.91
CA LYS A 127 11.54 0.57 10.46
C LYS A 127 10.86 1.91 10.71
N LYS A 128 11.57 2.88 11.25
CA LYS A 128 11.04 4.24 11.47
C LYS A 128 10.64 4.91 10.17
N VAL A 129 11.46 4.82 9.13
CA VAL A 129 11.17 5.36 7.80
C VAL A 129 10.00 4.61 7.14
N THR A 130 9.93 3.29 7.29
CA THR A 130 8.88 2.46 6.68
C THR A 130 7.52 2.64 7.36
N ILE A 131 7.47 2.88 8.67
CA ILE A 131 6.22 3.21 9.38
C ILE A 131 5.67 4.55 8.88
N SER A 132 6.55 5.52 8.56
CA SER A 132 6.12 6.80 7.97
C SER A 132 5.79 6.70 6.48
N SER A 133 6.11 5.60 5.82
CA SER A 133 5.86 5.35 4.40
C SER A 133 4.85 4.21 4.16
N GLY A 134 3.78 4.16 4.96
CA GLY A 134 2.70 3.17 4.83
C GLY A 134 2.04 3.14 3.45
N LEU A 135 1.27 2.10 3.19
CA LEU A 135 0.42 2.03 2.02
C LEU A 135 -0.85 2.86 2.23
N GLU A 136 -1.13 3.74 1.29
CA GLU A 136 -2.34 4.54 1.31
C GLU A 136 -3.38 4.00 0.35
N ILE A 137 -4.62 3.93 0.80
CA ILE A 137 -5.77 3.70 -0.06
C ILE A 137 -6.48 5.03 -0.25
N ALA A 138 -6.29 5.62 -1.43
CA ALA A 138 -6.96 6.84 -1.78
C ALA A 138 -8.31 6.55 -2.46
N ARG A 139 -9.34 7.29 -2.07
CA ARG A 139 -10.60 7.32 -2.80
C ARG A 139 -10.39 8.08 -4.10
N LEU A 140 -10.13 7.39 -5.19
CA LEU A 140 -9.87 8.00 -6.49
C LEU A 140 -11.12 8.58 -7.15
N LEU A 141 -12.28 8.37 -6.59
CA LEU A 141 -13.51 8.34 -7.35
C LEU A 141 -14.21 9.62 -7.62
N GLN A 142 -14.09 10.57 -6.73
CA GLN A 142 -14.86 11.79 -6.95
C GLN A 142 -14.29 12.68 -8.03
N LYS A 143 -12.98 12.60 -8.27
CA LYS A 143 -12.34 13.41 -9.32
C LYS A 143 -12.49 12.86 -10.73
N LEU A 144 -12.63 11.55 -10.90
CA LEU A 144 -12.83 10.96 -12.23
C LEU A 144 -14.27 11.03 -12.70
N GLN A 145 -15.21 11.22 -11.80
CA GLN A 145 -16.62 11.45 -12.15
C GLN A 145 -16.95 12.91 -12.42
N GLU A 146 -16.10 13.83 -12.00
CA GLU A 146 -16.23 15.28 -12.27
C GLU A 146 -15.51 15.70 -13.57
N LEU A 147 -14.81 14.79 -14.19
CA LEU A 147 -14.19 14.96 -15.50
C LEU A 147 -15.05 14.33 -16.60
#